data_ccd1309de93c5101390839723e1da89a
#
_entry.id   ccd1309de93c5101390839723e1da89a
#
_cell.length_a   1.000
_cell.length_b   1.000
_cell.length_c   1.000
_cell.angle_alpha   90.00
_cell.angle_beta   90.00
_cell.angle_gamma   90.00
#
_symmetry.space_group_name_H-M   'P 1'
#
loop_
_entity.id
_entity.type
_entity.pdbx_description
1 polymer ?
#
loop_
_entity_poly.entity_id
_entity_poly.type
_entity_poly.pdbx_seq_one_letter_code
_entity_poly.pdbx_strand_id
1 'polypeptide(L)'
;MKAAVHSQAMHFQARASAQVANKGLQKALEKAKPLFVGKRAKGIAGLAEDGLDFERLRSACEAIRRRVVDDLDVWLEIFEERACASGAEVLWARDGEEVSRLVVDLARRHGVTKAVKSKSMLSEEARLNEALSAAGIRPVETDLGEYIVQLAGEAPSHIIAPAVHKTIGEVEALFAREHARPLQE
;
A
#
# COMPACT_ATOMS: atom_id res chain seq x y z
N MET A 1 -14.83 -16.17 -1.03
CA MET A 1 -13.49 -15.61 -0.77
C MET A 1 -13.35 -15.33 0.73
N LYS A 2 -12.30 -15.81 1.40
CA LYS A 2 -12.25 -15.95 2.87
C LYS A 2 -12.07 -14.60 3.57
N ALA A 3 -12.96 -14.31 4.52
CA ALA A 3 -12.83 -13.20 5.48
C ALA A 3 -11.64 -13.48 6.43
N ALA A 4 -10.44 -13.09 6.04
CA ALA A 4 -9.25 -13.65 6.68
C ALA A 4 -8.35 -12.64 7.41
N VAL A 5 -8.51 -11.33 7.23
CA VAL A 5 -7.48 -10.41 7.72
C VAL A 5 -7.61 -10.09 9.22
N HIS A 6 -8.80 -9.97 9.77
CA HIS A 6 -8.98 -9.63 11.20
C HIS A 6 -8.76 -10.81 12.16
N SER A 7 -9.03 -12.06 11.75
CA SER A 7 -8.74 -13.24 12.58
C SER A 7 -7.23 -13.53 12.71
N GLN A 8 -6.42 -12.88 11.88
CA GLN A 8 -4.98 -13.15 11.80
C GLN A 8 -4.18 -12.57 12.98
N ALA A 9 -4.63 -11.49 13.59
CA ALA A 9 -3.97 -10.91 14.75
C ALA A 9 -4.03 -11.82 15.98
N MET A 10 -5.09 -12.61 16.13
CA MET A 10 -5.28 -13.52 17.28
C MET A 10 -4.26 -14.68 17.33
N HIS A 11 -3.58 -14.99 16.23
CA HIS A 11 -2.60 -16.06 16.14
C HIS A 11 -1.19 -15.55 15.76
N PHE A 12 -0.87 -14.31 16.12
CA PHE A 12 0.37 -13.65 15.71
C PHE A 12 1.61 -14.47 16.01
N GLN A 13 1.77 -15.00 17.23
CA GLN A 13 2.96 -15.75 17.61
C GLN A 13 3.16 -17.02 16.78
N ALA A 14 2.12 -17.81 16.59
CA ALA A 14 2.19 -19.03 15.80
C ALA A 14 2.54 -18.74 14.33
N ARG A 15 1.94 -17.70 13.77
CA ARG A 15 2.20 -17.26 12.39
C ARG A 15 3.59 -16.68 12.23
N ALA A 16 4.03 -15.83 13.17
CA ALA A 16 5.38 -15.29 13.17
C ALA A 16 6.43 -16.40 13.26
N SER A 17 6.26 -17.38 14.15
CA SER A 17 7.14 -18.53 14.27
C SER A 17 7.21 -19.36 12.98
N ALA A 18 6.07 -19.59 12.32
CA ALA A 18 6.03 -20.29 11.04
C ALA A 18 6.78 -19.51 9.93
N GLN A 19 6.65 -18.20 9.88
CA GLN A 19 7.36 -17.35 8.90
C GLN A 19 8.85 -17.23 9.20
N VAL A 20 9.24 -17.18 10.46
CA VAL A 20 10.66 -17.24 10.86
C VAL A 20 11.30 -18.56 10.44
N ALA A 21 10.57 -19.66 10.53
CA ALA A 21 11.04 -20.99 10.09
C ALA A 21 11.03 -21.17 8.55
N ASN A 22 10.37 -20.28 7.80
CA ASN A 22 10.27 -20.36 6.34
C ASN A 22 11.58 -19.97 5.67
N LYS A 23 12.37 -20.98 5.26
CA LYS A 23 13.68 -20.78 4.63
C LYS A 23 13.63 -20.00 3.32
N GLY A 24 12.56 -20.12 2.54
CA GLY A 24 12.36 -19.36 1.30
C GLY A 24 12.22 -17.86 1.60
N LEU A 25 11.36 -17.51 2.54
CA LEU A 25 11.19 -16.14 3.01
C LEU A 25 12.49 -15.56 3.59
N GLN A 26 13.19 -16.31 4.46
CA GLN A 26 14.44 -15.83 5.04
C GLN A 26 15.49 -15.53 3.95
N LYS A 27 15.64 -16.40 2.95
CA LYS A 27 16.54 -16.18 1.81
C LYS A 27 16.14 -14.95 0.97
N ALA A 28 14.85 -14.69 0.78
CA ALA A 28 14.37 -13.50 0.09
C ALA A 28 14.70 -12.22 0.88
N LEU A 29 14.50 -12.23 2.20
CA LEU A 29 14.80 -11.10 3.08
C LEU A 29 16.31 -10.84 3.20
N GLU A 30 17.14 -11.89 3.25
CA GLU A 30 18.61 -11.76 3.22
C GLU A 30 19.12 -11.06 1.96
N LYS A 31 18.50 -11.31 0.80
CA LYS A 31 18.81 -10.61 -0.45
C LYS A 31 18.30 -9.17 -0.46
N ALA A 32 17.11 -8.93 0.09
CA ALA A 32 16.49 -7.61 0.12
C ALA A 32 17.23 -6.64 1.05
N LYS A 33 17.72 -7.10 2.21
CA LYS A 33 18.38 -6.27 3.23
C LYS A 33 19.56 -5.44 2.67
N PRO A 34 20.60 -6.04 2.04
CA PRO A 34 21.71 -5.26 1.49
C PRO A 34 21.26 -4.26 0.43
N LEU A 35 20.26 -4.62 -0.37
CA LEU A 35 19.72 -3.74 -1.40
C LEU A 35 19.13 -2.46 -0.80
N PHE A 36 18.28 -2.57 0.21
CA PHE A 36 17.65 -1.42 0.86
C PHE A 36 18.64 -0.60 1.68
N VAL A 37 19.43 -1.26 2.52
CA VAL A 37 20.42 -0.58 3.39
C VAL A 37 21.53 0.05 2.55
N GLY A 38 22.03 -0.65 1.55
CA GLY A 38 23.08 -0.16 0.67
C GLY A 38 22.61 1.01 -0.19
N LYS A 39 21.42 0.95 -0.76
CA LYS A 39 20.84 2.10 -1.51
C LYS A 39 20.63 3.32 -0.62
N ARG A 40 20.16 3.13 0.61
CA ARG A 40 20.01 4.23 1.57
C ARG A 40 21.37 4.86 1.90
N ALA A 41 22.39 4.06 2.22
CA ALA A 41 23.71 4.56 2.53
C ALA A 41 24.32 5.35 1.34
N LYS A 42 24.18 4.81 0.13
CA LYS A 42 24.62 5.49 -1.09
C LYS A 42 23.86 6.80 -1.34
N GLY A 43 22.54 6.81 -1.10
CA GLY A 43 21.76 8.06 -1.22
C GLY A 43 22.21 9.13 -0.23
N ILE A 44 22.51 8.77 1.03
CA ILE A 44 23.04 9.72 2.03
C ILE A 44 24.41 10.22 1.63
N ALA A 45 25.30 9.35 1.14
CA ALA A 45 26.62 9.76 0.65
C ALA A 45 26.52 10.74 -0.54
N GLY A 46 25.59 10.48 -1.49
CA GLY A 46 25.34 11.39 -2.61
C GLY A 46 24.88 12.78 -2.18
N LEU A 47 24.06 12.90 -1.13
CA LEU A 47 23.68 14.20 -0.57
C LEU A 47 24.89 14.99 -0.08
N ALA A 48 25.85 14.32 0.56
CA ALA A 48 27.09 14.97 1.03
C ALA A 48 27.96 15.45 -0.14
N GLU A 49 28.00 14.72 -1.26
CA GLU A 49 28.68 15.13 -2.50
C GLU A 49 28.06 16.41 -3.09
N ASP A 50 26.72 16.55 -2.96
CA ASP A 50 25.97 17.76 -3.36
C ASP A 50 26.05 18.91 -2.34
N GLY A 51 26.85 18.78 -1.28
CA GLY A 51 26.98 19.76 -0.22
C GLY A 51 25.80 19.84 0.76
N LEU A 52 24.94 18.85 0.79
CA LEU A 52 23.78 18.79 1.64
C LEU A 52 24.04 17.92 2.88
N ASP A 53 23.65 18.43 4.06
CA ASP A 53 23.70 17.71 5.33
C ASP A 53 22.41 16.90 5.53
N PHE A 54 22.53 15.57 5.56
CA PHE A 54 21.39 14.68 5.74
C PHE A 54 20.64 14.92 7.05
N GLU A 55 21.35 15.14 8.17
CA GLU A 55 20.70 15.32 9.48
C GLU A 55 19.96 16.66 9.55
N ARG A 56 20.51 17.70 8.93
CA ARG A 56 19.83 18.99 8.80
C ARG A 56 18.55 18.86 7.98
N LEU A 57 18.60 18.16 6.84
CA LEU A 57 17.43 17.91 6.01
C LEU A 57 16.39 17.06 6.76
N ARG A 58 16.82 16.02 7.46
CA ARG A 58 15.96 15.18 8.27
C ARG A 58 15.23 15.99 9.35
N SER A 59 15.95 16.83 10.06
CA SER A 59 15.39 17.70 11.10
C SER A 59 14.40 18.72 10.53
N ALA A 60 14.70 19.30 9.36
CA ALA A 60 13.79 20.21 8.67
C ALA A 60 12.49 19.49 8.23
N CYS A 61 12.59 18.29 7.69
CA CYS A 61 11.43 17.47 7.35
C CYS A 61 10.60 17.08 8.58
N GLU A 62 11.25 16.75 9.70
CA GLU A 62 10.57 16.47 10.97
C GLU A 62 9.79 17.72 11.45
N ALA A 63 10.40 18.90 11.43
CA ALA A 63 9.75 20.14 11.84
C ALA A 63 8.52 20.47 10.96
N ILE A 64 8.62 20.27 9.64
CA ILE A 64 7.50 20.45 8.71
C ILE A 64 6.35 19.49 9.05
N ARG A 65 6.67 18.19 9.22
CA ARG A 65 5.65 17.18 9.54
C ARG A 65 4.99 17.43 10.89
N ARG A 66 5.76 17.82 11.90
CA ARG A 66 5.25 18.19 13.22
C ARG A 66 4.25 19.34 13.11
N ARG A 67 4.62 20.42 12.44
CA ARG A 67 3.72 21.56 12.22
C ARG A 67 2.42 21.16 11.51
N VAL A 68 2.51 20.27 10.49
CA VAL A 68 1.29 19.78 9.81
C VAL A 68 0.39 18.99 10.75
N VAL A 69 0.97 18.19 11.65
CA VAL A 69 0.18 17.40 12.61
C VAL A 69 -0.41 18.30 13.72
N ASP A 70 0.36 19.26 14.20
CA ASP A 70 -0.04 20.18 15.27
C ASP A 70 -1.21 21.09 14.84
N ASP A 71 -1.23 21.50 13.56
CA ASP A 71 -2.24 22.40 12.96
C ASP A 71 -3.09 21.63 11.90
N LEU A 72 -3.36 20.34 12.12
CA LEU A 72 -3.98 19.48 11.09
C LEU A 72 -5.37 19.96 10.66
N ASP A 73 -6.16 20.47 11.56
CA ASP A 73 -7.47 21.07 11.29
C ASP A 73 -7.38 22.22 10.30
N VAL A 74 -6.45 23.15 10.52
CA VAL A 74 -6.20 24.30 9.62
C VAL A 74 -5.78 23.84 8.22
N TRP A 75 -4.88 22.84 8.15
CA TRP A 75 -4.46 22.30 6.85
C TRP A 75 -5.56 21.58 6.10
N LEU A 76 -6.45 20.88 6.82
CA LEU A 76 -7.58 20.20 6.21
C LEU A 76 -8.62 21.20 5.67
N GLU A 77 -8.90 22.29 6.37
CA GLU A 77 -9.78 23.36 5.89
C GLU A 77 -9.21 24.02 4.62
N ILE A 78 -7.92 24.36 4.62
CA ILE A 78 -7.24 24.90 3.43
C ILE A 78 -7.27 23.92 2.26
N PHE A 79 -7.07 22.61 2.53
CA PHE A 79 -7.14 21.58 1.50
C PHE A 79 -8.53 21.51 0.89
N GLU A 80 -9.58 21.47 1.71
CA GLU A 80 -10.98 21.42 1.24
C GLU A 80 -11.31 22.63 0.37
N GLU A 81 -10.99 23.84 0.84
CA GLU A 81 -11.19 25.07 0.09
C GLU A 81 -10.54 25.02 -1.29
N ARG A 82 -9.24 24.64 -1.33
CA ARG A 82 -8.47 24.58 -2.58
C ARG A 82 -8.95 23.48 -3.52
N ALA A 83 -9.29 22.31 -3.00
CA ALA A 83 -9.83 21.21 -3.78
C ALA A 83 -11.18 21.59 -4.40
N CYS A 84 -12.09 22.15 -3.61
CA CYS A 84 -13.39 22.60 -4.10
C CYS A 84 -13.27 23.73 -5.13
N ALA A 85 -12.37 24.70 -4.92
CA ALA A 85 -12.09 25.75 -5.90
C ALA A 85 -11.54 25.20 -7.24
N SER A 86 -10.89 24.03 -7.21
CA SER A 86 -10.42 23.32 -8.42
C SER A 86 -11.49 22.42 -9.06
N GLY A 87 -12.73 22.43 -8.53
CA GLY A 87 -13.83 21.62 -9.04
C GLY A 87 -13.92 20.20 -8.48
N ALA A 88 -13.16 19.88 -7.43
CA ALA A 88 -13.29 18.61 -6.73
C ALA A 88 -14.43 18.65 -5.69
N GLU A 89 -14.98 17.47 -5.39
CA GLU A 89 -15.86 17.27 -4.24
C GLU A 89 -15.05 16.62 -3.12
N VAL A 90 -15.06 17.21 -1.93
CA VAL A 90 -14.40 16.66 -0.73
C VAL A 90 -15.44 16.02 0.15
N LEU A 91 -15.24 14.75 0.49
CA LEU A 91 -16.12 13.98 1.36
C LEU A 91 -15.42 13.67 2.68
N TRP A 92 -16.09 13.94 3.77
CA TRP A 92 -15.60 13.64 5.12
C TRP A 92 -16.15 12.33 5.62
N ALA A 93 -15.31 11.53 6.24
CA ALA A 93 -15.68 10.26 6.86
C ALA A 93 -15.14 10.19 8.29
N ARG A 94 -15.93 9.68 9.21
CA ARG A 94 -15.59 9.57 10.63
C ARG A 94 -14.72 8.35 10.94
N ASP A 95 -14.84 7.32 10.11
CA ASP A 95 -14.15 6.06 10.28
C ASP A 95 -13.98 5.30 8.95
N GLY A 96 -13.26 4.17 8.98
CA GLY A 96 -13.00 3.37 7.79
C GLY A 96 -14.24 2.71 7.19
N GLU A 97 -15.27 2.43 7.99
CA GLU A 97 -16.54 1.88 7.49
C GLU A 97 -17.28 2.95 6.66
N GLU A 98 -17.29 4.18 7.15
CA GLU A 98 -17.88 5.30 6.41
C GLU A 98 -17.11 5.63 5.14
N VAL A 99 -15.77 5.57 5.15
CA VAL A 99 -14.94 5.68 3.92
C VAL A 99 -15.40 4.67 2.88
N SER A 100 -15.47 3.40 3.26
CA SER A 100 -15.86 2.32 2.34
C SER A 100 -17.29 2.48 1.83
N ARG A 101 -18.21 2.90 2.68
CA ARG A 101 -19.60 3.19 2.31
C ARG A 101 -19.69 4.32 1.29
N LEU A 102 -19.04 5.45 1.55
CA LEU A 102 -19.04 6.62 0.65
C LEU A 102 -18.49 6.26 -0.74
N VAL A 103 -17.38 5.50 -0.79
CA VAL A 103 -16.79 5.06 -2.07
C VAL A 103 -17.73 4.11 -2.82
N VAL A 104 -18.36 3.15 -2.13
CA VAL A 104 -19.32 2.23 -2.75
C VAL A 104 -20.56 2.96 -3.27
N ASP A 105 -21.08 3.91 -2.51
CA ASP A 105 -22.25 4.70 -2.91
C ASP A 105 -21.93 5.60 -4.12
N LEU A 106 -20.72 6.19 -4.15
CA LEU A 106 -20.24 6.95 -5.30
C LEU A 106 -20.13 6.04 -6.54
N ALA A 107 -19.52 4.87 -6.40
CA ALA A 107 -19.35 3.92 -7.50
C ALA A 107 -20.71 3.45 -8.05
N ARG A 108 -21.69 3.19 -7.18
CA ARG A 108 -23.06 2.82 -7.58
C ARG A 108 -23.79 3.93 -8.32
N ARG A 109 -23.68 5.16 -7.85
CA ARG A 109 -24.29 6.35 -8.52
C ARG A 109 -23.78 6.50 -9.96
N HIS A 110 -22.55 6.13 -10.22
CA HIS A 110 -21.93 6.21 -11.55
C HIS A 110 -21.96 4.89 -12.35
N GLY A 111 -22.67 3.86 -11.88
CA GLY A 111 -22.77 2.57 -12.56
C GLY A 111 -21.43 1.85 -12.72
N VAL A 112 -20.49 2.06 -11.80
CA VAL A 112 -19.14 1.48 -11.84
C VAL A 112 -19.21 -0.01 -11.56
N THR A 113 -18.63 -0.83 -12.43
CA THR A 113 -18.50 -2.29 -12.27
C THR A 113 -17.07 -2.72 -11.96
N LYS A 114 -16.08 -1.84 -12.22
CA LYS A 114 -14.67 -2.07 -11.94
C LYS A 114 -14.02 -0.78 -11.44
N ALA A 115 -13.37 -0.85 -10.29
CA ALA A 115 -12.60 0.24 -9.70
C ALA A 115 -11.11 -0.09 -9.75
N VAL A 116 -10.30 0.81 -10.27
CA VAL A 116 -8.84 0.71 -10.23
C VAL A 116 -8.31 1.61 -9.13
N LYS A 117 -7.34 1.13 -8.38
CA LYS A 117 -6.71 1.92 -7.32
C LYS A 117 -5.20 1.70 -7.28
N SER A 118 -4.48 2.73 -6.94
CA SER A 118 -3.07 2.65 -6.59
C SER A 118 -2.93 2.29 -5.11
N LYS A 119 -1.70 2.03 -4.67
CA LYS A 119 -1.39 1.69 -3.28
C LYS A 119 -1.95 2.73 -2.31
N SER A 120 -2.78 2.26 -1.39
CA SER A 120 -3.31 3.06 -0.29
C SER A 120 -3.45 2.20 0.96
N MET A 121 -2.60 2.41 1.95
CA MET A 121 -2.69 1.71 3.24
C MET A 121 -4.01 2.04 3.95
N LEU A 122 -4.48 3.28 3.83
CA LEU A 122 -5.77 3.68 4.40
C LEU A 122 -6.93 2.86 3.81
N SER A 123 -6.94 2.61 2.50
CA SER A 123 -7.98 1.80 1.88
C SER A 123 -7.94 0.33 2.30
N GLU A 124 -6.75 -0.20 2.64
CA GLU A 124 -6.60 -1.54 3.23
C GLU A 124 -7.18 -1.59 4.65
N GLU A 125 -6.83 -0.61 5.48
CA GLU A 125 -7.36 -0.50 6.85
C GLU A 125 -8.88 -0.32 6.86
N ALA A 126 -9.42 0.48 5.93
CA ALA A 126 -10.87 0.66 5.72
C ALA A 126 -11.54 -0.55 5.07
N ARG A 127 -10.81 -1.60 4.67
CA ARG A 127 -11.32 -2.80 3.99
C ARG A 127 -12.11 -2.49 2.72
N LEU A 128 -11.64 -1.50 1.96
CA LEU A 128 -12.34 -1.01 0.78
C LEU A 128 -12.50 -2.08 -0.31
N ASN A 129 -11.50 -2.96 -0.51
CA ASN A 129 -11.57 -4.03 -1.51
C ASN A 129 -12.69 -5.03 -1.20
N GLU A 130 -12.88 -5.38 0.08
CA GLU A 130 -13.97 -6.25 0.50
C GLU A 130 -15.33 -5.58 0.32
N ALA A 131 -15.45 -4.29 0.67
CA ALA A 131 -16.69 -3.54 0.51
C ALA A 131 -17.09 -3.40 -0.96
N LEU A 132 -16.15 -3.08 -1.85
CA LEU A 132 -16.37 -3.02 -3.30
C LEU A 132 -16.80 -4.38 -3.84
N SER A 133 -16.10 -5.45 -3.48
CA SER A 133 -16.41 -6.82 -3.91
C SER A 133 -17.80 -7.27 -3.45
N ALA A 134 -18.17 -6.96 -2.21
CA ALA A 134 -19.50 -7.25 -1.67
C ALA A 134 -20.62 -6.47 -2.39
N ALA A 135 -20.28 -5.30 -2.92
CA ALA A 135 -21.18 -4.48 -3.74
C ALA A 135 -21.24 -4.89 -5.23
N GLY A 136 -20.53 -5.96 -5.64
CA GLY A 136 -20.44 -6.43 -7.02
C GLY A 136 -19.49 -5.60 -7.91
N ILE A 137 -18.66 -4.75 -7.30
CA ILE A 137 -17.68 -3.93 -8.00
C ILE A 137 -16.31 -4.60 -7.89
N ARG A 138 -15.65 -4.85 -9.03
CA ARG A 138 -14.34 -5.50 -9.07
C ARG A 138 -13.23 -4.51 -8.73
N PRO A 139 -12.52 -4.63 -7.58
CA PRO A 139 -11.33 -3.83 -7.32
C PRO A 139 -10.12 -4.39 -8.07
N VAL A 140 -9.28 -3.52 -8.63
CA VAL A 140 -8.04 -3.88 -9.31
C VAL A 140 -6.92 -2.98 -8.82
N GLU A 141 -5.89 -3.59 -8.25
CA GLU A 141 -4.65 -2.89 -7.88
C GLU A 141 -3.85 -2.53 -9.13
N THR A 142 -3.28 -1.33 -9.16
CA THR A 142 -2.45 -0.85 -10.27
C THR A 142 -0.98 -0.70 -9.92
N ASP A 143 -0.63 -0.75 -8.63
CA ASP A 143 0.75 -0.92 -8.18
C ASP A 143 1.18 -2.37 -8.44
N LEU A 144 2.37 -2.56 -9.01
CA LEU A 144 2.84 -3.90 -9.41
C LEU A 144 2.93 -4.87 -8.24
N GLY A 145 3.47 -4.42 -7.11
CA GLY A 145 3.63 -5.27 -5.92
C GLY A 145 2.29 -5.66 -5.31
N GLU A 146 1.37 -4.72 -5.20
CA GLU A 146 0.00 -4.95 -4.72
C GLU A 146 -0.78 -5.86 -5.68
N TYR A 147 -0.61 -5.68 -6.99
CA TYR A 147 -1.25 -6.53 -7.98
C TYR A 147 -0.77 -7.97 -7.91
N ILE A 148 0.54 -8.20 -7.74
CA ILE A 148 1.11 -9.53 -7.56
C ILE A 148 0.49 -10.24 -6.36
N VAL A 149 0.40 -9.58 -5.20
CA VAL A 149 -0.17 -10.19 -4.00
C VAL A 149 -1.69 -10.34 -4.08
N GLN A 150 -2.38 -9.43 -4.78
CA GLN A 150 -3.81 -9.57 -5.09
C GLN A 150 -4.08 -10.83 -5.92
N LEU A 151 -3.31 -11.07 -6.98
CA LEU A 151 -3.42 -12.28 -7.79
C LEU A 151 -3.06 -13.56 -7.01
N ALA A 152 -2.11 -13.47 -6.09
CA ALA A 152 -1.73 -14.57 -5.22
C ALA A 152 -2.75 -14.86 -4.10
N GLY A 153 -3.69 -13.95 -3.86
CA GLY A 153 -4.64 -14.03 -2.74
C GLY A 153 -3.96 -13.88 -1.38
N GLU A 154 -2.83 -13.17 -1.32
CA GLU A 154 -2.02 -12.95 -0.13
C GLU A 154 -2.17 -11.52 0.40
N ALA A 155 -1.82 -11.33 1.68
CA ALA A 155 -1.73 -10.00 2.27
C ALA A 155 -0.38 -9.35 1.90
N PRO A 156 -0.34 -8.06 1.55
CA PRO A 156 0.90 -7.36 1.22
C PRO A 156 1.80 -7.14 2.44
N SER A 157 3.12 -7.14 2.22
CA SER A 157 4.12 -6.82 3.23
C SER A 157 4.45 -5.33 3.20
N HIS A 158 3.55 -4.47 3.69
CA HIS A 158 3.65 -3.01 3.57
C HIS A 158 4.88 -2.40 4.27
N ILE A 159 5.36 -3.03 5.35
CA ILE A 159 6.51 -2.50 6.13
C ILE A 159 7.80 -2.53 5.29
N ILE A 160 7.94 -3.53 4.40
CA ILE A 160 9.14 -3.70 3.58
C ILE A 160 8.83 -3.34 2.12
N ALA A 161 8.10 -4.22 1.43
CA ALA A 161 7.57 -4.02 0.08
C ALA A 161 6.51 -5.11 -0.16
N PRO A 162 5.40 -4.81 -0.85
CA PRO A 162 4.23 -5.71 -0.93
C PRO A 162 4.57 -7.14 -1.33
N ALA A 163 5.39 -7.32 -2.37
CA ALA A 163 5.72 -8.62 -2.95
C ALA A 163 7.19 -9.04 -2.78
N VAL A 164 7.92 -8.48 -1.79
CA VAL A 164 9.36 -8.72 -1.59
C VAL A 164 9.71 -10.19 -1.35
N HIS A 165 8.77 -10.99 -0.91
CA HIS A 165 8.91 -12.42 -0.63
C HIS A 165 8.73 -13.30 -1.88
N LYS A 166 8.27 -12.74 -3.00
CA LYS A 166 8.07 -13.47 -4.26
C LYS A 166 9.35 -13.55 -5.08
N THR A 167 9.59 -14.70 -5.65
CA THR A 167 10.64 -14.88 -6.67
C THR A 167 10.11 -14.56 -8.07
N ILE A 168 11.00 -14.27 -9.01
CA ILE A 168 10.65 -14.02 -10.42
C ILE A 168 9.82 -15.20 -10.98
N GLY A 169 10.26 -16.43 -10.78
CA GLY A 169 9.54 -17.61 -11.28
C GLY A 169 8.15 -17.80 -10.69
N GLU A 170 7.93 -17.41 -9.42
CA GLU A 170 6.57 -17.41 -8.83
C GLU A 170 5.68 -16.34 -9.46
N VAL A 171 6.23 -15.16 -9.76
CA VAL A 171 5.50 -14.08 -10.44
C VAL A 171 5.16 -14.48 -11.88
N GLU A 172 6.11 -15.09 -12.60
CA GLU A 172 5.90 -15.63 -13.95
C GLU A 172 4.77 -16.65 -14.00
N ALA A 173 4.83 -17.65 -13.11
CA ALA A 173 3.78 -18.67 -13.01
C ALA A 173 2.41 -18.07 -12.67
N LEU A 174 2.39 -17.05 -11.80
CA LEU A 174 1.18 -16.35 -11.41
C LEU A 174 0.58 -15.60 -12.60
N PHE A 175 1.36 -14.84 -13.32
CA PHE A 175 0.91 -14.07 -14.49
C PHE A 175 0.48 -14.97 -15.65
N ALA A 176 1.22 -16.05 -15.92
CA ALA A 176 0.84 -17.02 -16.94
C ALA A 176 -0.54 -17.64 -16.66
N ARG A 177 -0.82 -17.95 -15.39
CA ARG A 177 -2.12 -18.48 -14.96
C ARG A 177 -3.26 -17.48 -15.13
N GLU A 178 -3.05 -16.23 -14.73
CA GLU A 178 -4.12 -15.23 -14.66
C GLU A 178 -4.37 -14.50 -15.99
N HIS A 179 -3.35 -14.38 -16.82
CA HIS A 179 -3.45 -13.64 -18.10
C HIS A 179 -3.50 -14.51 -19.33
N ALA A 180 -3.41 -15.83 -19.20
CA ALA A 180 -3.43 -16.81 -20.30
C ALA A 180 -2.44 -16.46 -21.45
N ARG A 181 -1.37 -15.71 -21.14
CA ARG A 181 -0.32 -15.34 -22.09
C ARG A 181 1.03 -15.79 -21.54
N PRO A 182 1.84 -16.53 -22.33
CA PRO A 182 3.23 -16.75 -21.97
C PRO A 182 3.94 -15.39 -21.94
N LEU A 183 4.80 -15.17 -20.95
CA LEU A 183 5.71 -14.03 -20.97
C LEU A 183 6.62 -14.21 -22.19
N GLN A 184 6.77 -13.16 -22.97
CA GLN A 184 7.76 -13.15 -24.04
C GLN A 184 9.15 -13.04 -23.41
N GLU A 185 10.07 -13.91 -23.81
CA GLU A 185 11.49 -13.87 -23.43
C GLU A 185 12.17 -12.56 -23.86
#